data_f5be333048d46159e78cd3727874bcc8
#
_entry.id   f5be333048d46159e78cd3727874bcc8
#
_cell.length_a   1.000
_cell.length_b   1.000
_cell.length_c   1.000
_cell.angle_alpha   90.00
_cell.angle_beta   90.00
_cell.angle_gamma   90.00
#
_symmetry.space_group_name_H-M   'P 1'
#
loop_
_entity.id
_entity.type
_entity.pdbx_description
1 polymer ?
#
loop_
_entity_poly.entity_id
_entity_poly.type
_entity_poly.pdbx_seq_one_letter_code
_entity_poly.pdbx_strand_id
1 'polypeptide(L)'
;MASAGAAPARVSDQPQSAVAAAKPTFLTRISTGPACFYWIAALTILNSLVVISGGSLHFAIGLGLTAGIDVRARELGLIGTVLDLLISGTIAGIFWVLGNLAGKRIRWAFLAGIALYGFDGMVCLAANDILGAALHAYTIFAISRGMASRKQALVAA
;
A
#
# COMPACT_ATOMS: atom_id res chain seq x y z
N MET A 1 -38.50 62.02 25.90
CA MET A 1 -37.19 61.41 26.19
C MET A 1 -37.25 59.98 25.73
N ALA A 2 -36.69 59.71 24.51
CA ALA A 2 -36.68 58.39 23.90
C ALA A 2 -35.36 57.71 24.21
N SER A 3 -35.40 56.59 24.91
CA SER A 3 -34.21 55.75 25.18
C SER A 3 -34.01 54.83 23.99
N ALA A 4 -32.90 55.05 23.28
CA ALA A 4 -32.44 54.19 22.20
C ALA A 4 -31.83 52.92 22.81
N GLY A 5 -32.52 51.78 22.64
CA GLY A 5 -31.98 50.46 22.97
C GLY A 5 -30.92 50.06 21.97
N ALA A 6 -29.67 49.92 22.42
CA ALA A 6 -28.57 49.37 21.63
C ALA A 6 -28.83 47.89 21.34
N ALA A 7 -28.89 47.54 20.05
CA ALA A 7 -28.94 46.15 19.61
C ALA A 7 -27.64 45.41 19.93
N PRO A 8 -27.67 44.15 20.38
CA PRO A 8 -26.46 43.39 20.64
C PRO A 8 -25.73 43.14 19.32
N ALA A 9 -24.42 43.38 19.35
CA ALA A 9 -23.52 43.11 18.22
C ALA A 9 -23.64 41.61 17.87
N ARG A 10 -23.95 41.33 16.61
CA ARG A 10 -23.85 39.99 16.05
C ARG A 10 -22.39 39.54 16.15
N VAL A 11 -22.21 38.50 16.93
CA VAL A 11 -20.96 37.73 16.89
C VAL A 11 -20.78 37.29 15.46
N SER A 12 -19.71 37.81 14.81
CA SER A 12 -19.35 37.47 13.46
C SER A 12 -19.21 35.97 13.34
N ASP A 13 -20.07 35.38 12.51
CA ASP A 13 -19.89 34.02 12.00
C ASP A 13 -18.52 33.94 11.35
N GLN A 14 -17.53 33.48 12.11
CA GLN A 14 -16.28 33.05 11.50
C GLN A 14 -16.60 31.92 10.56
N PRO A 15 -16.18 32.01 9.30
CA PRO A 15 -16.42 30.92 8.35
C PRO A 15 -15.62 29.70 8.80
N GLN A 16 -16.30 28.74 9.43
CA GLN A 16 -15.79 27.41 9.70
C GLN A 16 -15.43 26.63 8.43
N SER A 17 -15.61 27.24 7.28
CA SER A 17 -15.30 26.68 5.97
C SER A 17 -13.81 26.76 5.56
N ALA A 18 -12.93 27.30 6.42
CA ALA A 18 -11.50 27.38 6.14
C ALA A 18 -10.65 26.34 6.89
N VAL A 19 -11.25 25.28 7.45
CA VAL A 19 -10.50 24.04 7.59
C VAL A 19 -10.40 23.46 6.19
N ALA A 20 -9.62 24.17 5.35
CA ALA A 20 -9.27 23.77 4.03
C ALA A 20 -8.88 22.29 4.10
N ALA A 21 -9.55 21.47 3.32
CA ALA A 21 -9.24 20.07 3.16
C ALA A 21 -7.73 19.98 2.88
N ALA A 22 -6.95 19.73 3.91
CA ALA A 22 -5.51 19.60 3.81
C ALA A 22 -5.28 18.56 2.73
N LYS A 23 -4.62 18.96 1.63
CA LYS A 23 -4.28 18.02 0.54
C LYS A 23 -3.60 16.82 1.21
N PRO A 24 -4.09 15.59 0.99
CA PRO A 24 -3.54 14.44 1.67
C PRO A 24 -2.04 14.40 1.41
N THR A 25 -1.25 14.33 2.47
CA THR A 25 0.20 14.20 2.40
C THR A 25 0.53 12.94 1.60
N PHE A 26 1.67 12.92 0.92
CA PHE A 26 2.14 11.74 0.14
C PHE A 26 2.01 10.43 0.93
N LEU A 27 2.39 10.43 2.21
CA LEU A 27 2.24 9.27 3.11
C LEU A 27 0.79 8.85 3.32
N THR A 28 -0.14 9.80 3.39
CA THR A 28 -1.59 9.50 3.51
C THR A 28 -2.15 8.91 2.21
N ARG A 29 -1.61 9.29 1.06
CA ARG A 29 -1.97 8.66 -0.23
C ARG A 29 -1.46 7.24 -0.35
N ILE A 30 -0.25 6.95 0.15
CA ILE A 30 0.33 5.60 0.17
C ILE A 30 -0.47 4.67 1.09
N SER A 31 -0.99 5.18 2.21
CA SER A 31 -1.75 4.39 3.19
C SER A 31 -3.21 4.12 2.81
N THR A 32 -3.70 4.59 1.66
CA THR A 32 -5.03 4.18 1.17
C THR A 32 -4.94 2.75 0.61
N GLY A 33 -5.76 1.84 1.13
CA GLY A 33 -5.70 0.40 0.86
C GLY A 33 -5.38 -0.01 -0.59
N PRO A 34 -6.05 0.53 -1.64
CA PRO A 34 -5.71 0.21 -3.03
C PRO A 34 -4.32 0.69 -3.46
N ALA A 35 -3.83 1.81 -2.91
CA ALA A 35 -2.51 2.33 -3.26
C ALA A 35 -1.39 1.41 -2.76
N CYS A 36 -1.60 0.68 -1.65
CA CYS A 36 -0.63 -0.28 -1.15
C CYS A 36 -0.32 -1.36 -2.19
N PHE A 37 -1.31 -1.84 -2.93
CA PHE A 37 -1.11 -2.87 -3.96
C PHE A 37 -0.23 -2.38 -5.12
N TYR A 38 -0.38 -1.13 -5.55
CA TYR A 38 0.48 -0.55 -6.57
C TYR A 38 1.91 -0.36 -6.07
N TRP A 39 2.08 0.00 -4.79
CA TRP A 39 3.40 0.08 -4.18
C TRP A 39 4.07 -1.28 -4.08
N ILE A 40 3.35 -2.33 -3.68
CA ILE A 40 3.88 -3.69 -3.66
C ILE A 40 4.33 -4.09 -5.07
N ALA A 41 3.50 -3.87 -6.09
CA ALA A 41 3.84 -4.18 -7.48
C ALA A 41 5.10 -3.42 -7.96
N ALA A 42 5.17 -2.11 -7.68
CA ALA A 42 6.31 -1.28 -8.08
C ALA A 42 7.61 -1.72 -7.39
N LEU A 43 7.55 -2.00 -6.09
CA LEU A 43 8.71 -2.44 -5.31
C LEU A 43 9.17 -3.84 -5.71
N THR A 44 8.26 -4.74 -6.08
CA THR A 44 8.61 -6.07 -6.61
C THR A 44 9.44 -5.94 -7.89
N ILE A 45 9.00 -5.11 -8.85
CA ILE A 45 9.75 -4.86 -10.08
C ILE A 45 11.09 -4.17 -9.80
N LEU A 46 11.08 -3.17 -8.93
CA LEU A 46 12.32 -2.46 -8.56
C LEU A 46 13.34 -3.41 -7.94
N ASN A 47 12.89 -4.32 -7.05
CA ASN A 47 13.76 -5.31 -6.43
C ASN A 47 14.42 -6.21 -7.48
N SER A 48 13.65 -6.76 -8.43
CA SER A 48 14.20 -7.58 -9.52
C SER A 48 15.20 -6.79 -10.39
N LEU A 49 14.92 -5.53 -10.69
CA LEU A 49 15.83 -4.69 -11.46
C LEU A 49 17.15 -4.44 -10.71
N VAL A 50 17.11 -4.22 -9.40
CA VAL A 50 18.31 -4.07 -8.57
C VAL A 50 19.13 -5.35 -8.55
N VAL A 51 18.47 -6.50 -8.42
CA VAL A 51 19.14 -7.82 -8.45
C VAL A 51 19.82 -8.06 -9.79
N ILE A 52 19.15 -7.78 -10.91
CA ILE A 52 19.68 -7.94 -12.27
C ILE A 52 20.89 -7.02 -12.51
N SER A 53 20.86 -5.79 -11.98
CA SER A 53 21.97 -4.84 -12.09
C SER A 53 23.18 -5.17 -11.20
N GLY A 54 23.15 -6.30 -10.49
CA GLY A 54 24.24 -6.73 -9.60
C GLY A 54 24.24 -6.05 -8.23
N GLY A 55 23.18 -5.30 -7.91
CA GLY A 55 23.02 -4.67 -6.59
C GLY A 55 22.79 -5.71 -5.50
N SER A 56 23.31 -5.44 -4.31
CA SER A 56 23.10 -6.26 -3.10
C SER A 56 21.98 -5.73 -2.20
N LEU A 57 21.37 -4.62 -2.58
CA LEU A 57 20.28 -4.02 -1.80
C LEU A 57 19.00 -4.82 -2.02
N HIS A 58 18.63 -5.58 -1.01
CA HIS A 58 17.30 -6.20 -0.94
C HIS A 58 16.34 -5.22 -0.30
N PHE A 59 15.33 -4.78 -1.06
CA PHE A 59 14.27 -3.98 -0.48
C PHE A 59 13.36 -4.92 0.33
N ALA A 60 13.45 -4.83 1.65
CA ALA A 60 12.65 -5.61 2.60
C ALA A 60 11.12 -5.43 2.43
N ILE A 61 10.70 -4.43 1.65
CA ILE A 61 9.28 -4.14 1.35
C ILE A 61 8.79 -4.90 0.10
N GLY A 62 9.70 -5.50 -0.69
CA GLY A 62 9.36 -6.42 -1.78
C GLY A 62 8.79 -7.74 -1.25
N LEU A 63 8.42 -8.64 -2.16
CA LEU A 63 7.98 -9.98 -1.77
C LEU A 63 9.19 -10.82 -1.36
N GLY A 64 9.17 -11.38 -0.15
CA GLY A 64 10.24 -12.24 0.38
C GLY A 64 10.40 -13.52 -0.43
N LEU A 65 9.28 -14.01 -1.01
CA LEU A 65 9.30 -15.16 -1.91
C LEU A 65 10.15 -14.89 -3.17
N THR A 66 10.02 -13.71 -3.77
CA THR A 66 10.83 -13.36 -4.95
C THR A 66 12.31 -13.22 -4.59
N ALA A 67 12.65 -12.67 -3.42
CA ALA A 67 14.04 -12.58 -2.98
C ALA A 67 14.73 -13.95 -2.88
N GLY A 68 14.01 -14.99 -2.42
CA GLY A 68 14.51 -16.37 -2.40
C GLY A 68 14.72 -16.95 -3.81
N ILE A 69 13.85 -16.61 -4.76
CA ILE A 69 13.97 -17.01 -6.17
C ILE A 69 15.13 -16.28 -6.83
N ASP A 70 15.28 -14.97 -6.60
CA ASP A 70 16.36 -14.13 -7.14
C ASP A 70 17.75 -14.70 -6.84
N VAL A 71 17.96 -15.18 -5.61
CA VAL A 71 19.25 -15.81 -5.22
C VAL A 71 19.54 -17.07 -6.05
N ARG A 72 18.55 -17.93 -6.24
CA ARG A 72 18.69 -19.17 -7.03
C ARG A 72 18.80 -18.89 -8.53
N ALA A 73 18.09 -17.87 -9.01
CA ALA A 73 18.15 -17.45 -10.40
C ALA A 73 19.56 -17.00 -10.82
N ARG A 74 20.30 -16.36 -9.93
CA ARG A 74 21.70 -15.96 -10.21
C ARG A 74 22.61 -17.14 -10.51
N GLU A 75 22.38 -18.30 -9.87
CA GLU A 75 23.18 -19.52 -10.13
C GLU A 75 22.93 -20.09 -11.52
N LEU A 76 21.76 -19.81 -12.12
CA LEU A 76 21.33 -20.27 -13.46
C LEU A 76 21.72 -19.30 -14.59
N GLY A 77 22.40 -18.20 -14.29
CA GLY A 77 22.84 -17.20 -15.28
C GLY A 77 21.68 -16.55 -16.02
N LEU A 78 21.79 -16.42 -17.34
CA LEU A 78 20.79 -15.71 -18.15
C LEU A 78 19.39 -16.34 -18.08
N ILE A 79 19.30 -17.65 -18.05
CA ILE A 79 18.02 -18.37 -17.95
C ILE A 79 17.33 -18.05 -16.61
N GLY A 80 18.11 -18.05 -15.53
CA GLY A 80 17.59 -17.66 -14.21
C GLY A 80 17.10 -16.22 -14.18
N THR A 81 17.83 -15.30 -14.78
CA THR A 81 17.43 -13.88 -14.88
C THR A 81 16.10 -13.71 -15.61
N VAL A 82 15.90 -14.40 -16.72
CA VAL A 82 14.64 -14.35 -17.47
C VAL A 82 13.49 -14.94 -16.66
N LEU A 83 13.71 -16.08 -16.00
CA LEU A 83 12.69 -16.71 -15.14
C LEU A 83 12.30 -15.81 -13.98
N ASP A 84 13.28 -15.21 -13.31
CA ASP A 84 13.06 -14.26 -12.22
C ASP A 84 12.19 -13.08 -12.68
N LEU A 85 12.55 -12.45 -13.79
CA LEU A 85 11.80 -11.32 -14.34
C LEU A 85 10.35 -11.71 -14.71
N LEU A 86 10.15 -12.91 -15.26
CA LEU A 86 8.82 -13.42 -15.59
C LEU A 86 7.98 -13.67 -14.33
N ILE A 87 8.55 -14.27 -13.29
CA ILE A 87 7.87 -14.55 -12.03
C ILE A 87 7.52 -13.24 -11.33
N SER A 88 8.50 -12.36 -11.14
CA SER A 88 8.31 -11.07 -10.48
C SER A 88 7.35 -10.18 -11.25
N GLY A 89 7.42 -10.18 -12.58
CA GLY A 89 6.48 -9.47 -13.44
C GLY A 89 5.05 -9.99 -13.31
N THR A 90 4.88 -11.32 -13.25
CA THR A 90 3.57 -11.96 -13.04
C THR A 90 2.99 -11.58 -11.69
N ILE A 91 3.78 -11.65 -10.62
CA ILE A 91 3.36 -11.30 -9.27
C ILE A 91 3.00 -9.81 -9.19
N ALA A 92 3.84 -8.93 -9.74
CA ALA A 92 3.54 -7.50 -9.80
C ALA A 92 2.25 -7.21 -10.58
N GLY A 93 2.02 -7.93 -11.68
CA GLY A 93 0.78 -7.87 -12.45
C GLY A 93 -0.44 -8.26 -11.64
N ILE A 94 -0.36 -9.34 -10.85
CA ILE A 94 -1.43 -9.76 -9.93
C ILE A 94 -1.75 -8.64 -8.93
N PHE A 95 -0.73 -8.07 -8.28
CA PHE A 95 -0.94 -6.98 -7.33
C PHE A 95 -1.49 -5.73 -8.00
N TRP A 96 -1.08 -5.41 -9.22
CA TRP A 96 -1.69 -4.31 -9.97
C TRP A 96 -3.18 -4.55 -10.24
N VAL A 97 -3.56 -5.74 -10.70
CA VAL A 97 -4.97 -6.12 -10.92
C VAL A 97 -5.76 -6.02 -9.61
N LEU A 98 -5.21 -6.54 -8.50
CA LEU A 98 -5.84 -6.41 -7.18
C LEU A 98 -6.01 -4.95 -6.76
N GLY A 99 -5.04 -4.08 -7.04
CA GLY A 99 -5.13 -2.65 -6.80
C GLY A 99 -6.27 -1.99 -7.59
N ASN A 100 -6.41 -2.33 -8.88
CA ASN A 100 -7.52 -1.86 -9.73
C ASN A 100 -8.89 -2.34 -9.19
N LEU A 101 -9.02 -3.61 -8.84
CA LEU A 101 -10.25 -4.19 -8.31
C LEU A 101 -10.61 -3.60 -6.92
N ALA A 102 -9.61 -3.43 -6.06
CA ALA A 102 -9.77 -2.76 -4.78
C ALA A 102 -10.19 -1.29 -4.96
N GLY A 103 -9.66 -0.61 -5.98
CA GLY A 103 -10.09 0.73 -6.40
C GLY A 103 -11.58 0.79 -6.77
N LYS A 104 -12.09 -0.24 -7.42
CA LYS A 104 -13.51 -0.44 -7.76
C LYS A 104 -14.37 -0.92 -6.58
N ARG A 105 -13.86 -0.90 -5.36
CA ARG A 105 -14.54 -1.30 -4.11
C ARG A 105 -14.89 -2.80 -4.03
N ILE A 106 -14.22 -3.64 -4.77
CA ILE A 106 -14.43 -5.09 -4.77
C ILE A 106 -13.75 -5.69 -3.53
N ARG A 107 -14.54 -6.17 -2.57
CA ARG A 107 -14.03 -6.64 -1.26
C ARG A 107 -13.10 -7.84 -1.36
N TRP A 108 -13.39 -8.80 -2.24
CA TRP A 108 -12.57 -9.98 -2.35
C TRP A 108 -11.13 -9.66 -2.80
N ALA A 109 -10.93 -8.57 -3.57
CA ALA A 109 -9.59 -8.13 -3.97
C ALA A 109 -8.73 -7.73 -2.77
N PHE A 110 -9.31 -7.07 -1.76
CA PHE A 110 -8.62 -6.77 -0.51
C PHE A 110 -8.25 -8.05 0.25
N LEU A 111 -9.20 -9.00 0.36
CA LEU A 111 -8.97 -10.25 1.07
C LEU A 111 -7.91 -11.11 0.38
N ALA A 112 -7.98 -11.23 -0.95
CA ALA A 112 -6.99 -11.95 -1.73
C ALA A 112 -5.59 -11.32 -1.59
N GLY A 113 -5.49 -9.99 -1.67
CA GLY A 113 -4.23 -9.29 -1.50
C GLY A 113 -3.66 -9.45 -0.08
N ILE A 114 -4.49 -9.36 0.95
CA ILE A 114 -4.07 -9.61 2.35
C ILE A 114 -3.58 -11.05 2.51
N ALA A 115 -4.29 -12.03 1.94
CA ALA A 115 -3.90 -13.44 2.04
C ALA A 115 -2.57 -13.71 1.34
N LEU A 116 -2.39 -13.24 0.11
CA LEU A 116 -1.14 -13.39 -0.66
C LEU A 116 0.03 -12.72 0.05
N TYR A 117 -0.16 -11.46 0.47
CA TYR A 117 0.91 -10.70 1.13
C TYR A 117 1.19 -11.21 2.54
N GLY A 118 0.16 -11.75 3.23
CA GLY A 118 0.32 -12.42 4.51
C GLY A 118 1.09 -13.73 4.40
N PHE A 119 0.84 -14.51 3.35
CA PHE A 119 1.61 -15.71 3.07
C PHE A 119 3.11 -15.37 2.85
N ASP A 120 3.39 -14.33 2.09
CA ASP A 120 4.76 -13.87 1.87
C ASP A 120 5.43 -13.37 3.17
N GLY A 121 4.70 -12.68 4.04
CA GLY A 121 5.18 -12.31 5.38
C GLY A 121 5.52 -13.54 6.25
N MET A 122 4.79 -14.65 6.10
CA MET A 122 5.14 -15.92 6.76
C MET A 122 6.43 -16.52 6.20
N VAL A 123 6.67 -16.39 4.89
CA VAL A 123 7.93 -16.80 4.27
C VAL A 123 9.10 -15.98 4.84
N CYS A 124 8.95 -14.66 5.00
CA CYS A 124 9.94 -13.82 5.65
C CYS A 124 10.23 -14.27 7.09
N LEU A 125 9.19 -14.61 7.87
CA LEU A 125 9.38 -15.15 9.22
C LEU A 125 10.15 -16.48 9.21
N ALA A 126 9.82 -17.38 8.30
CA ALA A 126 10.52 -18.66 8.15
C ALA A 126 12.00 -18.48 7.75
N ALA A 127 12.30 -17.42 7.02
CA ALA A 127 13.66 -17.01 6.64
C ALA A 127 14.39 -16.22 7.74
N ASN A 128 13.80 -16.02 8.92
CA ASN A 128 14.31 -15.17 10.01
C ASN A 128 14.48 -13.68 9.59
N ASP A 129 13.77 -13.23 8.56
CA ASP A 129 13.72 -11.81 8.19
C ASP A 129 12.62 -11.09 8.99
N ILE A 130 12.97 -10.71 10.22
CA ILE A 130 12.04 -10.02 11.14
C ILE A 130 11.63 -8.67 10.60
N LEU A 131 12.55 -7.95 9.94
CA LEU A 131 12.24 -6.62 9.37
C LEU A 131 11.25 -6.75 8.21
N GLY A 132 11.48 -7.68 7.29
CA GLY A 132 10.56 -7.99 6.20
C GLY A 132 9.18 -8.37 6.74
N ALA A 133 9.10 -9.27 7.70
CA ALA A 133 7.85 -9.68 8.34
C ALA A 133 7.10 -8.51 9.01
N ALA A 134 7.81 -7.61 9.71
CA ALA A 134 7.22 -6.43 10.34
C ALA A 134 6.63 -5.46 9.30
N LEU A 135 7.32 -5.27 8.17
CA LEU A 135 6.83 -4.44 7.07
C LEU A 135 5.60 -5.05 6.40
N HIS A 136 5.55 -6.39 6.27
CA HIS A 136 4.37 -7.11 5.78
C HIS A 136 3.18 -6.91 6.73
N ALA A 137 3.38 -7.07 8.03
CA ALA A 137 2.34 -6.84 9.04
C ALA A 137 1.80 -5.39 8.99
N TYR A 138 2.70 -4.40 8.88
CA TYR A 138 2.32 -3.00 8.74
C TYR A 138 1.49 -2.74 7.47
N THR A 139 1.92 -3.29 6.35
CA THR A 139 1.22 -3.12 5.06
C THR A 139 -0.16 -3.78 5.09
N ILE A 140 -0.29 -4.98 5.66
CA ILE A 140 -1.57 -5.66 5.87
C ILE A 140 -2.50 -4.82 6.75
N PHE A 141 -1.98 -4.23 7.82
CA PHE A 141 -2.74 -3.31 8.66
C PHE A 141 -3.22 -2.08 7.88
N ALA A 142 -2.36 -1.47 7.06
CA ALA A 142 -2.73 -0.32 6.22
C ALA A 142 -3.82 -0.68 5.19
N ILE A 143 -3.71 -1.85 4.53
CA ILE A 143 -4.72 -2.35 3.60
C ILE A 143 -6.06 -2.58 4.31
N SER A 144 -6.04 -3.20 5.49
CA SER A 144 -7.22 -3.50 6.31
C SER A 144 -7.94 -2.21 6.76
N ARG A 145 -7.20 -1.20 7.18
CA ARG A 145 -7.76 0.13 7.49
C ARG A 145 -8.40 0.78 6.28
N GLY A 146 -7.76 0.70 5.11
CA GLY A 146 -8.32 1.21 3.86
C GLY A 146 -9.64 0.53 3.48
N MET A 147 -9.78 -0.75 3.76
CA MET A 147 -11.02 -1.50 3.57
C MET A 147 -12.11 -1.05 4.57
N ALA A 148 -11.77 -0.85 5.84
CA ALA A 148 -12.71 -0.47 6.90
C ALA A 148 -13.28 0.95 6.69
N SER A 149 -12.44 1.92 6.37
CA SER A 149 -12.87 3.32 6.15
C SER A 149 -13.84 3.45 4.97
N ARG A 150 -13.70 2.62 3.93
CA ARG A 150 -14.63 2.58 2.79
C ARG A 150 -16.00 2.01 3.16
N LYS A 151 -16.06 1.08 4.13
CA LYS A 151 -17.33 0.54 4.63
C LYS A 151 -18.13 1.62 5.37
N GLN A 152 -17.46 2.45 6.17
CA GLN A 152 -18.11 3.55 6.90
C GLN A 152 -18.69 4.60 5.96
N ALA A 153 -17.99 4.97 4.90
CA ALA A 153 -18.46 5.93 3.91
C ALA A 153 -19.72 5.45 3.14
N LEU A 154 -19.91 4.13 3.01
CA LEU A 154 -21.11 3.56 2.35
C LEU A 154 -22.31 3.48 3.29
N VAL A 155 -22.12 3.49 4.59
CA VAL A 155 -23.22 3.47 5.58
C VAL A 155 -23.72 4.88 5.88
N ALA A 156 -22.87 5.89 5.64
CA ALA A 156 -23.18 7.30 5.90
C ALA A 156 -23.79 8.04 4.68
N ALA A 157 -23.89 7.39 3.52
CA ALA A 157 -24.49 7.91 2.27
C ALA A 157 -25.87 7.32 2.03
#